data_25a4aedf82eff44ca6ffe76bf7c938a9
#
_entry.id   25a4aedf82eff44ca6ffe76bf7c938a9
#
_cell.length_a   1.000
_cell.length_b   1.000
_cell.length_c   1.000
_cell.angle_alpha   90.00
_cell.angle_beta   90.00
_cell.angle_gamma   90.00
#
_symmetry.space_group_name_H-M   'P 1'
#
loop_
_entity.id
_entity.type
_entity.pdbx_description
1 polymer ?
#
loop_
_entity_poly.entity_id
_entity_poly.type
_entity_poly.pdbx_seq_one_letter_code
_entity_poly.pdbx_strand_id
1 'polypeptide(L)'
;MIHEAAFDRVATAIFDKLSASGVTIHGDDRVCAAWPDSVAAKEADWSAEYYSLDLAVRVVSDLDDALGHIAKYSTHHTESIITEDVANAERFLAEVDSAVVMVNAATRFTDGGEFGFGAEVGISTQKLHARGPMGLA
;
A
#
# COMPACT_ATOMS: atom_id res chain seq x y z
N MET A 1 4.78 -1.59 1.99
CA MET A 1 5.66 -2.62 2.60
C MET A 1 6.55 -3.25 1.56
N ILE A 2 7.74 -3.72 1.94
CA ILE A 2 8.66 -4.44 1.05
C ILE A 2 9.05 -5.74 1.74
N HIS A 3 8.92 -6.87 1.02
CA HIS A 3 9.35 -8.17 1.54
C HIS A 3 10.88 -8.21 1.70
N GLU A 4 11.39 -8.76 2.80
CA GLU A 4 12.83 -8.75 3.12
C GLU A 4 13.69 -9.39 2.03
N ALA A 5 13.24 -10.48 1.40
CA ALA A 5 13.97 -11.14 0.32
C ALA A 5 14.04 -10.31 -0.99
N ALA A 6 13.15 -9.33 -1.15
CA ALA A 6 13.16 -8.43 -2.30
C ALA A 6 13.89 -7.11 -2.00
N PHE A 7 14.03 -6.77 -0.71
CA PHE A 7 14.44 -5.44 -0.25
C PHE A 7 15.74 -4.97 -0.91
N ASP A 8 16.81 -5.74 -0.80
CA ASP A 8 18.12 -5.34 -1.31
C ASP A 8 18.15 -5.17 -2.85
N ARG A 9 17.24 -5.86 -3.54
CA ARG A 9 17.12 -5.78 -4.99
C ARG A 9 16.34 -4.56 -5.48
N VAL A 10 15.32 -4.13 -4.74
CA VAL A 10 14.36 -3.12 -5.23
C VAL A 10 14.41 -1.80 -4.47
N ALA A 11 14.86 -1.79 -3.22
CA ALA A 11 14.72 -0.63 -2.32
C ALA A 11 15.41 0.62 -2.88
N THR A 12 16.68 0.52 -3.26
CA THR A 12 17.44 1.69 -3.78
C THR A 12 16.74 2.32 -4.98
N ALA A 13 16.33 1.52 -5.96
CA ALA A 13 15.68 2.07 -7.15
C ALA A 13 14.32 2.73 -6.85
N ILE A 14 13.57 2.20 -5.89
CA ILE A 14 12.31 2.79 -5.43
C ILE A 14 12.59 4.10 -4.71
N PHE A 15 13.53 4.10 -3.75
CA PHE A 15 13.83 5.26 -2.92
C PHE A 15 14.45 6.41 -3.73
N ASP A 16 15.31 6.12 -4.69
CA ASP A 16 15.82 7.12 -5.64
C ASP A 16 14.68 7.83 -6.38
N LYS A 17 13.71 7.05 -6.89
CA LYS A 17 12.56 7.62 -7.61
C LYS A 17 11.66 8.45 -6.72
N LEU A 18 11.37 7.98 -5.51
CA LEU A 18 10.57 8.71 -4.53
C LEU A 18 11.26 10.01 -4.10
N SER A 19 12.53 9.95 -3.76
CA SER A 19 13.34 11.11 -3.37
C SER A 19 13.45 12.15 -4.51
N ALA A 20 13.70 11.69 -5.74
CA ALA A 20 13.72 12.57 -6.91
C ALA A 20 12.36 13.27 -7.17
N SER A 21 11.28 12.70 -6.66
CA SER A 21 9.93 13.29 -6.71
C SER A 21 9.59 14.11 -5.46
N GLY A 22 10.53 14.33 -4.56
CA GLY A 22 10.36 15.12 -3.33
C GLY A 22 9.59 14.39 -2.23
N VAL A 23 9.48 13.05 -2.29
CA VAL A 23 8.80 12.27 -1.26
C VAL A 23 9.73 12.02 -0.08
N THR A 24 9.27 12.35 1.12
CA THR A 24 9.92 11.98 2.39
C THR A 24 9.56 10.54 2.76
N ILE A 25 10.58 9.72 3.02
CA ILE A 25 10.39 8.32 3.41
C ILE A 25 10.44 8.21 4.93
N HIS A 26 9.37 7.70 5.55
CA HIS A 26 9.32 7.32 6.95
C HIS A 26 9.55 5.81 7.05
N GLY A 27 10.75 5.40 7.45
CA GLY A 27 11.20 4.02 7.40
C GLY A 27 11.29 3.34 8.76
N ASP A 28 11.09 2.03 8.80
CA ASP A 28 11.53 1.22 9.93
C ASP A 28 13.07 1.19 10.03
N ASP A 29 13.61 0.52 11.04
CA ASP A 29 15.05 0.47 11.29
C ASP A 29 15.83 -0.06 10.09
N ARG A 30 15.30 -1.04 9.35
CA ARG A 30 15.95 -1.61 8.18
C ARG A 30 15.97 -0.64 6.99
N VAL A 31 14.89 0.08 6.79
CA VAL A 31 14.80 1.14 5.77
C VAL A 31 15.78 2.27 6.13
N CYS A 32 15.80 2.72 7.37
CA CYS A 32 16.70 3.79 7.82
C CYS A 32 18.18 3.40 7.71
N ALA A 33 18.50 2.14 7.97
CA ALA A 33 19.86 1.64 7.80
C ALA A 33 20.32 1.62 6.32
N ALA A 34 19.39 1.33 5.39
CA ALA A 34 19.68 1.31 3.96
C ALA A 34 19.55 2.67 3.26
N TRP A 35 18.75 3.57 3.81
CA TRP A 35 18.47 4.90 3.26
C TRP A 35 18.61 5.98 4.34
N PRO A 36 19.83 6.53 4.54
CA PRO A 36 20.11 7.49 5.62
C PRO A 36 19.30 8.79 5.57
N ASP A 37 18.80 9.16 4.40
CA ASP A 37 17.96 10.37 4.21
C ASP A 37 16.50 10.13 4.64
N SER A 38 16.13 8.93 5.08
CA SER A 38 14.80 8.63 5.61
C SER A 38 14.64 9.14 7.04
N VAL A 39 13.41 9.38 7.42
CA VAL A 39 12.99 9.69 8.79
C VAL A 39 12.60 8.40 9.48
N ALA A 40 13.00 8.20 10.73
CA ALA A 40 12.58 7.04 11.51
C ALA A 40 11.06 7.07 11.74
N ALA A 41 10.37 6.03 11.25
CA ALA A 41 8.94 5.90 11.40
C ALA A 41 8.55 5.68 12.87
N LYS A 42 7.45 6.27 13.28
CA LYS A 42 6.81 6.08 14.59
C LYS A 42 5.58 5.21 14.42
N GLU A 43 5.07 4.65 15.51
CA GLU A 43 3.84 3.84 15.48
C GLU A 43 2.66 4.56 14.78
N ALA A 44 2.56 5.88 14.97
CA ALA A 44 1.51 6.68 14.35
C ALA A 44 1.63 6.79 12.82
N ASP A 45 2.83 6.64 12.26
CA ASP A 45 3.05 6.73 10.81
C ASP A 45 2.38 5.57 10.06
N TRP A 46 2.23 4.42 10.70
CA TRP A 46 1.63 3.24 10.08
C TRP A 46 0.14 3.39 9.74
N SER A 47 -0.57 4.24 10.48
CA SER A 47 -1.99 4.55 10.24
C SER A 47 -2.21 5.99 9.76
N ALA A 48 -1.13 6.74 9.50
CA ALA A 48 -1.24 8.12 9.06
C ALA A 48 -1.73 8.21 7.61
N GLU A 49 -2.70 9.08 7.38
CA GLU A 49 -3.04 9.56 6.07
C GLU A 49 -2.29 10.87 5.83
N TYR A 50 -1.22 10.81 5.04
CA TYR A 50 -0.41 11.99 4.76
C TYR A 50 -1.09 12.87 3.72
N TYR A 51 -1.20 14.18 4.01
CA TYR A 51 -1.65 15.22 3.06
C TYR A 51 -0.48 15.97 2.42
N SER A 52 0.69 15.34 2.40
CA SER A 52 1.96 15.81 1.88
C SER A 52 2.66 14.69 1.12
N LEU A 53 3.80 14.99 0.51
CA LEU A 53 4.61 13.98 -0.18
C LEU A 53 5.43 13.18 0.85
N ASP A 54 4.75 12.41 1.66
CA ASP A 54 5.30 11.51 2.67
C ASP A 54 4.84 10.08 2.42
N LEU A 55 5.68 9.10 2.73
CA LEU A 55 5.37 7.68 2.56
C LEU A 55 5.97 6.86 3.70
N ALA A 56 5.14 6.13 4.43
CA ALA A 56 5.60 5.14 5.39
C ALA A 56 6.05 3.85 4.68
N VAL A 57 7.26 3.37 5.00
CA VAL A 57 7.84 2.17 4.42
C VAL A 57 8.31 1.22 5.51
N ARG A 58 7.82 -0.02 5.46
CA ARG A 58 8.19 -1.09 6.38
C ARG A 58 8.68 -2.31 5.62
N VAL A 59 9.72 -2.97 6.15
CA VAL A 59 10.16 -4.29 5.68
C VAL A 59 9.37 -5.36 6.43
N VAL A 60 8.88 -6.35 5.70
CA VAL A 60 8.13 -7.48 6.24
C VAL A 60 8.84 -8.80 5.93
N SER A 61 8.76 -9.76 6.86
CA SER A 61 9.42 -11.07 6.73
C SER A 61 8.72 -11.99 5.74
N ASP A 62 7.39 -11.90 5.68
CA ASP A 62 6.54 -12.79 4.87
C ASP A 62 5.15 -12.17 4.65
N LEU A 63 4.27 -12.95 4.02
CA LEU A 63 2.88 -12.52 3.76
C LEU A 63 2.07 -12.42 5.07
N ASP A 64 2.33 -13.25 6.07
CA ASP A 64 1.61 -13.22 7.35
C ASP A 64 1.89 -11.92 8.10
N ASP A 65 3.16 -11.48 8.14
CA ASP A 65 3.56 -10.20 8.72
C ASP A 65 2.91 -9.03 7.96
N ALA A 66 2.85 -9.10 6.62
CA ALA A 66 2.19 -8.07 5.81
C ALA A 66 0.68 -8.01 6.08
N LEU A 67 -0.01 -9.16 6.11
CA LEU A 67 -1.44 -9.24 6.39
C LEU A 67 -1.77 -8.76 7.81
N GLY A 68 -0.95 -9.13 8.79
CA GLY A 68 -1.08 -8.64 10.17
C GLY A 68 -0.92 -7.12 10.27
N HIS A 69 0.00 -6.55 9.52
CA HIS A 69 0.19 -5.10 9.46
C HIS A 69 -1.01 -4.40 8.81
N ILE A 70 -1.51 -4.92 7.69
CA ILE A 70 -2.70 -4.38 7.01
C ILE A 70 -3.91 -4.44 7.95
N ALA A 71 -4.16 -5.59 8.58
CA ALA A 71 -5.29 -5.76 9.49
C ALA A 71 -5.27 -4.76 10.67
N LYS A 72 -4.06 -4.37 11.13
CA LYS A 72 -3.89 -3.45 12.25
C LYS A 72 -4.00 -1.98 11.87
N TYR A 73 -3.49 -1.58 10.71
CA TYR A 73 -3.24 -0.17 10.40
C TYR A 73 -3.99 0.36 9.18
N SER A 74 -4.55 -0.52 8.34
CA SER A 74 -5.26 -0.09 7.13
C SER A 74 -6.53 0.69 7.46
N THR A 75 -6.86 1.63 6.58
CA THR A 75 -8.18 2.30 6.55
C THR A 75 -9.26 1.41 5.95
N HIS A 76 -8.93 0.20 5.48
CA HIS A 76 -9.81 -0.72 4.74
C HIS A 76 -10.32 -0.15 3.41
N HIS A 77 -9.59 0.79 2.83
CA HIS A 77 -9.97 1.42 1.56
C HIS A 77 -9.42 0.64 0.37
N THR A 78 -8.10 0.63 0.17
CA THR A 78 -7.48 0.04 -1.02
C THR A 78 -6.13 -0.57 -0.70
N GLU A 79 -5.97 -1.83 -1.06
CA GLU A 79 -4.72 -2.57 -0.88
C GLU A 79 -4.28 -3.23 -2.20
N SER A 80 -2.98 -3.33 -2.40
CA SER A 80 -2.42 -4.01 -3.57
C SER A 80 -1.18 -4.82 -3.20
N ILE A 81 -1.06 -5.99 -3.82
CA ILE A 81 0.15 -6.81 -3.77
C ILE A 81 0.81 -6.85 -5.15
N ILE A 82 2.13 -6.75 -5.18
CA ILE A 82 2.94 -6.99 -6.36
C ILE A 82 3.66 -8.32 -6.17
N THR A 83 3.28 -9.33 -6.92
CA THR A 83 3.84 -10.69 -6.79
C THR A 83 3.70 -11.48 -8.09
N GLU A 84 4.62 -12.41 -8.33
CA GLU A 84 4.53 -13.45 -9.37
C GLU A 84 4.03 -14.78 -8.80
N ASP A 85 3.94 -14.90 -7.47
CA ASP A 85 3.46 -16.11 -6.80
C ASP A 85 1.92 -16.10 -6.75
N VAL A 86 1.31 -17.05 -7.46
CA VAL A 86 -0.15 -17.17 -7.56
C VAL A 86 -0.79 -17.49 -6.22
N ALA A 87 -0.16 -18.34 -5.40
CA ALA A 87 -0.71 -18.71 -4.09
C ALA A 87 -0.73 -17.50 -3.14
N ASN A 88 0.32 -16.68 -3.14
CA ASN A 88 0.35 -15.43 -2.38
C ASN A 88 -0.69 -14.41 -2.90
N ALA A 89 -0.88 -14.32 -4.21
CA ALA A 89 -1.90 -13.46 -4.79
C ALA A 89 -3.32 -13.87 -4.37
N GLU A 90 -3.65 -15.16 -4.50
CA GLU A 90 -4.96 -15.70 -4.11
C GLU A 90 -5.21 -15.52 -2.61
N ARG A 91 -4.22 -15.79 -1.79
CA ARG A 91 -4.30 -15.63 -0.35
C ARG A 91 -4.50 -14.16 0.05
N PHE A 92 -3.78 -13.23 -0.59
CA PHE A 92 -3.94 -11.80 -0.37
C PHE A 92 -5.36 -11.32 -0.72
N LEU A 93 -5.90 -11.74 -1.87
CA LEU A 93 -7.27 -11.42 -2.27
C LEU A 93 -8.34 -11.99 -1.32
N ALA A 94 -8.08 -13.16 -0.71
CA ALA A 94 -9.03 -13.82 0.19
C ALA A 94 -9.01 -13.25 1.62
N GLU A 95 -7.83 -12.82 2.11
CA GLU A 95 -7.64 -12.47 3.53
C GLU A 95 -7.68 -10.96 3.79
N VAL A 96 -7.39 -10.12 2.79
CA VAL A 96 -7.41 -8.66 2.97
C VAL A 96 -8.84 -8.13 2.93
N ASP A 97 -9.26 -7.50 4.03
CA ASP A 97 -10.59 -6.92 4.18
C ASP A 97 -10.59 -5.42 3.86
N SER A 98 -10.48 -5.09 2.58
CA SER A 98 -10.56 -3.71 2.09
C SER A 98 -11.64 -3.56 1.02
N ALA A 99 -12.07 -2.33 0.75
CA ALA A 99 -13.10 -2.06 -0.26
C ALA A 99 -12.63 -2.44 -1.66
N VAL A 100 -11.33 -2.27 -1.94
CA VAL A 100 -10.69 -2.69 -3.18
C VAL A 100 -9.40 -3.42 -2.85
N VAL A 101 -9.22 -4.61 -3.41
CA VAL A 101 -8.00 -5.42 -3.29
C VAL A 101 -7.50 -5.79 -4.67
N MET A 102 -6.24 -5.52 -4.96
CA MET A 102 -5.65 -5.66 -6.29
C MET A 102 -4.41 -6.53 -6.28
N VAL A 103 -4.10 -7.12 -7.43
CA VAL A 103 -2.84 -7.83 -7.69
C VAL A 103 -2.19 -7.21 -8.91
N ASN A 104 -0.90 -6.87 -8.78
CA ASN A 104 -0.05 -6.33 -9.85
C ASN A 104 -0.62 -5.07 -10.53
N ALA A 105 -1.35 -4.26 -9.78
CA ALA A 105 -1.92 -3.00 -10.21
C ALA A 105 -1.63 -1.89 -9.20
N ALA A 106 -1.50 -0.66 -9.66
CA ALA A 106 -1.35 0.49 -8.78
C ALA A 106 -2.69 0.80 -8.09
N THR A 107 -2.64 1.20 -6.82
CA THR A 107 -3.82 1.62 -6.05
C THR A 107 -4.56 2.81 -6.69
N ARG A 108 -3.92 3.56 -7.58
CA ARG A 108 -4.54 4.60 -8.40
C ARG A 108 -5.76 4.11 -9.18
N PHE A 109 -5.78 2.84 -9.62
CA PHE A 109 -6.92 2.28 -10.35
C PHE A 109 -8.18 2.07 -9.52
N THR A 110 -8.15 2.39 -8.22
CA THR A 110 -9.36 2.52 -7.40
C THR A 110 -10.24 3.69 -7.85
N ASP A 111 -9.64 4.76 -8.41
CA ASP A 111 -10.37 5.91 -8.93
C ASP A 111 -11.34 5.49 -10.04
N GLY A 112 -12.61 5.84 -9.90
CA GLY A 112 -13.66 5.48 -10.86
C GLY A 112 -13.44 6.06 -12.26
N GLY A 113 -12.78 7.21 -12.37
CA GLY A 113 -12.38 7.79 -13.65
C GLY A 113 -11.31 6.97 -14.34
N GLU A 114 -10.28 6.55 -13.60
CA GLU A 114 -9.20 5.69 -14.12
C GLU A 114 -9.70 4.28 -14.44
N PHE A 115 -10.67 3.77 -13.69
CA PHE A 115 -11.26 2.44 -13.89
C PHE A 115 -12.26 2.37 -15.05
N GLY A 116 -12.68 3.51 -15.57
CA GLY A 116 -13.57 3.60 -16.72
C GLY A 116 -15.06 3.80 -16.38
N PHE A 117 -15.38 4.15 -15.15
CA PHE A 117 -16.76 4.50 -14.72
C PHE A 117 -17.14 5.95 -15.01
N GLY A 118 -16.31 6.70 -15.71
CA GLY A 118 -16.53 8.09 -16.10
C GLY A 118 -16.26 9.11 -15.00
N ALA A 119 -16.54 8.76 -13.75
CA ALA A 119 -16.23 9.55 -12.56
C ALA A 119 -16.25 8.65 -11.34
N GLU A 120 -15.76 9.14 -10.20
CA GLU A 120 -15.99 8.55 -8.88
C GLU A 120 -16.99 9.42 -8.11
N VAL A 121 -18.12 8.82 -7.73
CA VAL A 121 -19.13 9.44 -6.88
C VAL A 121 -18.87 9.12 -5.42
N GLY A 122 -18.32 7.95 -5.16
CA GLY A 122 -17.94 7.53 -3.82
C GLY A 122 -17.36 6.13 -3.75
N ILE A 123 -16.73 5.84 -2.62
CA ILE A 123 -16.25 4.54 -2.20
C ILE A 123 -16.50 4.42 -0.70
N SER A 124 -16.78 3.22 -0.19
CA SER A 124 -17.05 3.02 1.22
C SER A 124 -16.21 1.90 1.81
N THR A 125 -15.72 2.10 3.02
CA THR A 125 -15.07 1.07 3.84
C THR A 125 -16.06 0.30 4.72
N GLN A 126 -17.34 0.68 4.74
CA GLN A 126 -18.39 -0.01 5.51
C GLN A 126 -18.88 -1.26 4.78
N LYS A 127 -19.39 -2.24 5.53
CA LYS A 127 -19.81 -3.57 5.02
C LYS A 127 -21.31 -3.72 4.78
N LEU A 128 -22.09 -2.65 4.87
CA LEU A 128 -23.56 -2.69 4.76
C LEU A 128 -24.07 -2.62 3.32
N HIS A 129 -23.23 -2.27 2.36
CA HIS A 129 -23.59 -2.06 0.96
C HIS A 129 -22.38 -2.29 0.04
N ALA A 130 -22.52 -2.01 -1.26
CA ALA A 130 -21.40 -2.05 -2.19
C ALA A 130 -20.26 -1.11 -1.71
N ARG A 131 -19.04 -1.59 -1.71
CA ARG A 131 -17.87 -0.93 -1.11
C ARG A 131 -16.93 -0.32 -2.14
N GLY A 132 -16.83 -0.92 -3.31
CA GLY A 132 -15.91 -0.48 -4.36
C GLY A 132 -16.26 0.87 -4.95
N PRO A 133 -15.46 1.38 -5.90
CA PRO A 133 -15.72 2.67 -6.53
C PRO A 133 -17.10 2.68 -7.20
N MET A 134 -17.83 3.77 -6.98
CA MET A 134 -19.17 4.02 -7.51
C MET A 134 -19.07 5.14 -8.52
N GLY A 135 -19.40 4.86 -9.78
CA GLY A 135 -19.41 5.82 -10.88
C GLY A 135 -20.77 6.47 -11.13
N LEU A 136 -20.95 6.95 -12.36
CA LEU A 136 -22.18 7.61 -12.79
C LEU A 136 -23.25 6.64 -13.33
N ALA A 137 -22.87 5.37 -13.55
CA ALA A 137 -23.75 4.34 -14.11
C ALA A 137 -24.37 3.45 -13.03
#